data_76855973ff1a7d22b8cbbc0e45748a77
#
_entry.id   76855973ff1a7d22b8cbbc0e45748a77
#
_cell.length_a   1.000
_cell.length_b   1.000
_cell.length_c   1.000
_cell.angle_alpha   90.00
_cell.angle_beta   90.00
_cell.angle_gamma   90.00
#
_symmetry.space_group_name_H-M   'P 1'
#
loop_
_entity.id
_entity.type
_entity.pdbx_description
1 polymer ?
#
loop_
_entity_poly.entity_id
_entity_poly.type
_entity_poly.pdbx_seq_one_letter_code
_entity_poly.pdbx_strand_id
1 'polypeptide(L)'
;ITLACSAASQNYAGLMVARFVLGFCESFVSPTFVFMTTMWWTQQQGAFRTNIYFAGNDIGGVISSLIAFGIGHAGGALMPWRYLFICYGCLAFVWSFVILFFLPDTPSKARFFDSSEKKYYKEEMSTSEVEKKWDWEQAKSCVTDVNVWLILVAIASSILPNSGVISYGYIILDSFGFTSIQSTLINLALSVFTWFCITFAGYLASHFKNSRCYVILIVVVFSLVGGCLIYKGQAKGVKLLGYFLVDVQPAITPLLLGMTASNFKGNTRRSVVNSAVFIVYCACN
;
A
#
# COMPACT_ATOMS: atom_id res chain seq x y z
N ILE A 1 -9.52 2.23 17.78
CA ILE A 1 -10.08 1.59 18.99
C ILE A 1 -9.81 0.09 18.96
N THR A 2 -10.25 -0.66 17.94
CA THR A 2 -10.05 -2.13 17.83
C THR A 2 -8.60 -2.57 17.93
N LEU A 3 -7.68 -1.80 17.36
CA LEU A 3 -6.23 -2.05 17.47
C LEU A 3 -5.75 -1.95 18.93
N ALA A 4 -6.17 -0.91 19.67
CA ALA A 4 -5.84 -0.77 21.08
C ALA A 4 -6.49 -1.89 21.94
N CYS A 5 -7.73 -2.30 21.62
CA CYS A 5 -8.39 -3.41 22.29
C CYS A 5 -7.69 -4.76 22.08
N SER A 6 -6.94 -4.92 20.97
CA SER A 6 -6.13 -6.13 20.74
C SER A 6 -5.05 -6.33 21.80
N ALA A 7 -4.58 -5.25 22.46
CA ALA A 7 -3.63 -5.32 23.57
C ALA A 7 -4.22 -6.01 24.83
N ALA A 8 -5.54 -6.00 24.99
CA ALA A 8 -6.23 -6.63 26.13
C ALA A 8 -6.46 -8.14 25.91
N SER A 9 -6.19 -8.67 24.72
CA SER A 9 -6.37 -10.09 24.41
C SER A 9 -5.49 -10.97 25.28
N GLN A 10 -6.10 -11.98 25.91
CA GLN A 10 -5.40 -12.94 26.78
C GLN A 10 -5.25 -14.32 26.13
N ASN A 11 -6.03 -14.59 25.08
CA ASN A 11 -6.05 -15.86 24.38
C ASN A 11 -6.09 -15.69 22.85
N TYR A 12 -5.79 -16.78 22.14
CA TYR A 12 -5.75 -16.80 20.68
C TYR A 12 -7.10 -16.38 20.04
N ALA A 13 -8.22 -16.89 20.56
CA ALA A 13 -9.54 -16.60 20.01
C ALA A 13 -9.89 -15.10 20.11
N GLY A 14 -9.60 -14.47 21.25
CA GLY A 14 -9.82 -13.04 21.44
C GLY A 14 -8.99 -12.19 20.50
N LEU A 15 -7.72 -12.57 20.28
CA LEU A 15 -6.84 -11.88 19.33
C LEU A 15 -7.33 -12.03 17.89
N MET A 16 -7.80 -13.22 17.48
CA MET A 16 -8.34 -13.47 16.15
C MET A 16 -9.61 -12.66 15.88
N VAL A 17 -10.54 -12.59 16.83
CA VAL A 17 -11.74 -11.76 16.70
C VAL A 17 -11.37 -10.28 16.58
N ALA A 18 -10.47 -9.78 17.42
CA ALA A 18 -10.01 -8.38 17.34
C ALA A 18 -9.34 -8.07 15.99
N ARG A 19 -8.54 -8.99 15.45
CA ARG A 19 -7.90 -8.87 14.13
C ARG A 19 -8.92 -8.91 12.99
N PHE A 20 -9.92 -9.78 13.08
CA PHE A 20 -10.98 -9.83 12.07
C PHE A 20 -11.77 -8.50 12.02
N VAL A 21 -12.18 -7.97 13.17
CA VAL A 21 -12.89 -6.69 13.24
C VAL A 21 -12.01 -5.55 12.75
N LEU A 22 -10.72 -5.56 13.10
CA LEU A 22 -9.75 -4.56 12.62
C LEU A 22 -9.66 -4.60 11.09
N GLY A 23 -9.42 -5.77 10.49
CA GLY A 23 -9.33 -5.94 9.04
C GLY A 23 -10.61 -5.52 8.31
N PHE A 24 -11.79 -5.81 8.88
CA PHE A 24 -13.06 -5.34 8.35
C PHE A 24 -13.14 -3.81 8.34
N CYS A 25 -12.75 -3.14 9.42
CA CYS A 25 -12.73 -1.67 9.48
C CYS A 25 -11.68 -1.06 8.54
N GLU A 26 -10.52 -1.68 8.37
CA GLU A 26 -9.43 -1.19 7.50
C GLU A 26 -9.71 -1.42 6.01
N SER A 27 -10.55 -2.38 5.64
CA SER A 27 -10.81 -2.74 4.25
C SER A 27 -11.31 -1.57 3.38
N PHE A 28 -11.96 -0.58 3.97
CA PHE A 28 -12.47 0.60 3.27
C PHE A 28 -11.43 1.69 3.03
N VAL A 29 -10.31 1.69 3.76
CA VAL A 29 -9.35 2.81 3.77
C VAL A 29 -8.65 2.93 2.42
N SER A 30 -8.01 1.86 1.95
CA SER A 30 -7.24 1.90 0.70
C SER A 30 -8.11 2.17 -0.55
N PRO A 31 -9.27 1.49 -0.74
CA PRO A 31 -10.15 1.83 -1.86
C PRO A 31 -10.66 3.26 -1.83
N THR A 32 -10.97 3.79 -0.63
CA THR A 32 -11.43 5.17 -0.48
C THR A 32 -10.36 6.17 -0.89
N PHE A 33 -9.11 6.00 -0.45
CA PHE A 33 -8.03 6.90 -0.85
C PHE A 33 -7.69 6.83 -2.34
N VAL A 34 -7.74 5.65 -2.95
CA VAL A 34 -7.59 5.51 -4.41
C VAL A 34 -8.74 6.22 -5.13
N PHE A 35 -9.98 6.09 -4.64
CA PHE A 35 -11.13 6.80 -5.19
C PHE A 35 -10.98 8.32 -5.03
N MET A 36 -10.59 8.81 -3.85
CA MET A 36 -10.30 10.24 -3.63
C MET A 36 -9.25 10.76 -4.60
N THR A 37 -8.18 9.99 -4.87
CA THR A 37 -7.15 10.39 -5.83
C THR A 37 -7.74 10.66 -7.22
N THR A 38 -8.74 9.90 -7.65
CA THR A 38 -9.43 10.13 -8.94
C THR A 38 -10.35 11.33 -8.94
N MET A 39 -10.83 11.77 -7.76
CA MET A 39 -11.68 12.95 -7.62
C MET A 39 -10.90 14.27 -7.54
N TRP A 40 -9.67 14.21 -7.01
CA TRP A 40 -8.86 15.39 -6.73
C TRP A 40 -7.83 15.71 -7.82
N TRP A 41 -7.47 14.73 -8.64
CA TRP A 41 -6.41 14.90 -9.65
C TRP A 41 -6.81 14.33 -11.00
N THR A 42 -6.25 14.91 -12.06
CA THR A 42 -6.41 14.40 -13.42
C THR A 42 -5.76 13.02 -13.55
N GLN A 43 -6.17 12.27 -14.57
CA GLN A 43 -5.70 10.88 -14.79
C GLN A 43 -4.16 10.76 -14.92
N GLN A 44 -3.50 11.81 -15.44
CA GLN A 44 -2.03 11.84 -15.54
C GLN A 44 -1.37 12.07 -14.17
N GLN A 45 -1.89 13.02 -13.40
CA GLN A 45 -1.40 13.36 -12.08
C GLN A 45 -1.75 12.28 -11.04
N GLY A 46 -2.91 11.65 -11.18
CA GLY A 46 -3.41 10.63 -10.27
C GLY A 46 -2.47 9.44 -10.13
N ALA A 47 -1.84 9.01 -11.22
CA ALA A 47 -0.88 7.90 -11.18
C ALA A 47 0.32 8.19 -10.27
N PHE A 48 0.92 9.37 -10.38
CA PHE A 48 2.04 9.79 -9.51
C PHE A 48 1.58 9.96 -8.05
N ARG A 49 0.40 10.54 -7.83
CA ARG A 49 -0.17 10.72 -6.48
C ARG A 49 -0.47 9.40 -5.79
N THR A 50 -0.98 8.42 -6.54
CA THR A 50 -1.19 7.06 -6.01
C THR A 50 0.13 6.42 -5.58
N ASN A 51 1.21 6.60 -6.34
CA ASN A 51 2.54 6.12 -5.94
C ASN A 51 3.03 6.78 -4.65
N ILE A 52 2.88 8.11 -4.50
CA ILE A 52 3.23 8.82 -3.25
C ILE A 52 2.40 8.29 -2.07
N TYR A 53 1.12 8.03 -2.27
CA TYR A 53 0.26 7.44 -1.24
C TYR A 53 0.77 6.07 -0.79
N PHE A 54 1.10 5.19 -1.73
CA PHE A 54 1.67 3.88 -1.40
C PHE A 54 3.05 3.98 -0.75
N ALA A 55 3.91 4.88 -1.22
CA ALA A 55 5.21 5.15 -0.60
C ALA A 55 5.09 5.66 0.86
N GLY A 56 3.94 6.25 1.23
CA GLY A 56 3.63 6.61 2.62
C GLY A 56 3.64 5.43 3.58
N ASN A 57 3.38 4.20 3.12
CA ASN A 57 3.48 2.99 3.94
C ASN A 57 4.90 2.77 4.46
N ASP A 58 5.92 3.05 3.64
CA ASP A 58 7.32 2.87 4.02
C ASP A 58 7.76 3.92 5.03
N ILE A 59 7.28 5.17 4.91
CA ILE A 59 7.47 6.20 5.94
C ILE A 59 6.82 5.74 7.26
N GLY A 60 5.61 5.19 7.19
CA GLY A 60 4.95 4.55 8.33
C GLY A 60 5.79 3.43 8.93
N GLY A 61 6.44 2.61 8.09
CA GLY A 61 7.37 1.55 8.49
C GLY A 61 8.59 2.07 9.25
N VAL A 62 9.19 3.18 8.79
CA VAL A 62 10.30 3.85 9.48
C VAL A 62 9.87 4.31 10.89
N ILE A 63 8.75 5.04 10.98
CA ILE A 63 8.21 5.54 12.25
C ILE A 63 7.88 4.36 13.18
N SER A 64 7.25 3.33 12.64
CA SER A 64 6.90 2.10 13.36
C SER A 64 8.13 1.40 13.93
N SER A 65 9.18 1.25 13.14
CA SER A 65 10.42 0.63 13.57
C SER A 65 11.11 1.41 14.69
N LEU A 66 11.10 2.75 14.62
CA LEU A 66 11.65 3.62 15.67
C LEU A 66 10.85 3.51 16.99
N ILE A 67 9.52 3.49 16.91
CA ILE A 67 8.64 3.31 18.07
C ILE A 67 8.87 1.91 18.68
N ALA A 68 8.93 0.87 17.84
CA ALA A 68 9.18 -0.50 18.30
C ALA A 68 10.53 -0.64 18.98
N PHE A 69 11.58 0.00 18.44
CA PHE A 69 12.90 0.04 19.05
C PHE A 69 12.88 0.74 20.42
N GLY A 70 12.24 1.90 20.53
CA GLY A 70 12.09 2.62 21.78
C GLY A 70 11.34 1.83 22.85
N ILE A 71 10.22 1.20 22.49
CA ILE A 71 9.41 0.38 23.42
C ILE A 71 10.17 -0.88 23.83
N GLY A 72 10.95 -1.49 22.93
CA GLY A 72 11.77 -2.67 23.24
C GLY A 72 12.83 -2.42 24.31
N HIS A 73 13.28 -1.17 24.48
CA HIS A 73 14.25 -0.76 25.50
C HIS A 73 13.58 -0.17 26.78
N ALA A 74 12.33 0.24 26.69
CA ALA A 74 11.58 0.75 27.83
C ALA A 74 11.06 -0.44 28.66
N GLY A 75 11.71 -0.75 29.77
CA GLY A 75 11.19 -1.72 30.74
C GLY A 75 9.81 -1.28 31.24
N GLY A 76 8.84 -2.23 31.32
CA GLY A 76 7.49 -1.94 31.76
C GLY A 76 6.78 -3.18 32.34
N ALA A 77 5.63 -2.98 32.97
CA ALA A 77 4.82 -4.02 33.59
C ALA A 77 4.12 -4.95 32.57
N LEU A 78 3.95 -4.50 31.32
CA LEU A 78 3.29 -5.24 30.25
C LEU A 78 4.34 -5.78 29.26
N MET A 79 3.97 -6.84 28.52
CA MET A 79 4.79 -7.34 27.42
C MET A 79 4.95 -6.28 26.32
N PRO A 80 6.14 -6.12 25.69
CA PRO A 80 6.42 -5.05 24.71
C PRO A 80 5.40 -4.94 23.58
N TRP A 81 4.89 -6.05 23.07
CA TRP A 81 3.87 -6.05 22.01
C TRP A 81 2.55 -5.38 22.39
N ARG A 82 2.15 -5.43 23.68
CA ARG A 82 0.94 -4.77 24.17
C ARG A 82 1.07 -3.25 24.13
N TYR A 83 2.25 -2.74 24.51
CA TYR A 83 2.54 -1.31 24.39
C TYR A 83 2.47 -0.82 22.94
N LEU A 84 2.95 -1.62 21.98
CA LEU A 84 2.87 -1.31 20.55
C LEU A 84 1.40 -1.15 20.10
N PHE A 85 0.53 -2.11 20.44
CA PHE A 85 -0.89 -2.04 20.08
C PHE A 85 -1.61 -0.84 20.69
N ILE A 86 -1.29 -0.50 21.94
CA ILE A 86 -1.86 0.68 22.60
C ILE A 86 -1.36 1.96 21.92
N CYS A 87 -0.06 2.06 21.70
CA CYS A 87 0.56 3.23 21.10
C CYS A 87 -0.01 3.51 19.68
N TYR A 88 -0.01 2.50 18.81
CA TYR A 88 -0.56 2.66 17.47
C TYR A 88 -2.07 2.86 17.47
N GLY A 89 -2.78 2.22 18.39
CA GLY A 89 -4.23 2.42 18.54
C GLY A 89 -4.58 3.86 18.95
N CYS A 90 -3.83 4.45 19.88
CA CYS A 90 -3.98 5.84 20.29
C CYS A 90 -3.58 6.80 19.15
N LEU A 91 -2.48 6.54 18.45
CA LEU A 91 -2.04 7.35 17.32
C LEU A 91 -3.10 7.37 16.21
N ALA A 92 -3.61 6.19 15.83
CA ALA A 92 -4.66 6.06 14.82
C ALA A 92 -5.96 6.76 15.26
N PHE A 93 -6.30 6.69 16.54
CA PHE A 93 -7.47 7.37 17.10
C PHE A 93 -7.36 8.89 16.99
N VAL A 94 -6.24 9.46 17.41
CA VAL A 94 -5.97 10.90 17.26
C VAL A 94 -5.98 11.31 15.79
N TRP A 95 -5.33 10.53 14.93
CA TRP A 95 -5.28 10.80 13.49
C TRP A 95 -6.66 10.77 12.82
N SER A 96 -7.58 9.92 13.31
CA SER A 96 -8.96 9.88 12.81
C SER A 96 -9.70 11.20 13.00
N PHE A 97 -9.45 11.93 14.10
CA PHE A 97 -10.02 13.25 14.30
C PHE A 97 -9.41 14.29 13.35
N VAL A 98 -8.09 14.19 13.08
CA VAL A 98 -7.46 15.07 12.08
C VAL A 98 -8.12 14.89 10.71
N ILE A 99 -8.31 13.64 10.28
CA ILE A 99 -9.00 13.36 9.03
C ILE A 99 -10.44 13.89 9.05
N LEU A 100 -11.20 13.63 10.10
CA LEU A 100 -12.60 14.01 10.22
C LEU A 100 -12.82 15.53 10.11
N PHE A 101 -11.93 16.33 10.71
CA PHE A 101 -12.10 17.79 10.75
C PHE A 101 -11.42 18.52 9.59
N PHE A 102 -10.34 17.97 9.04
CA PHE A 102 -9.52 18.67 8.04
C PHE A 102 -9.67 18.13 6.62
N LEU A 103 -10.10 16.86 6.44
CA LEU A 103 -10.22 16.29 5.11
C LEU A 103 -11.63 16.53 4.54
N PRO A 104 -11.79 17.37 3.50
CA PRO A 104 -13.08 17.59 2.88
C PRO A 104 -13.46 16.42 1.97
N ASP A 105 -14.75 16.05 1.94
CA ASP A 105 -15.28 14.95 1.13
C ASP A 105 -15.08 15.15 -0.38
N THR A 106 -15.15 16.40 -0.84
CA THR A 106 -15.06 16.76 -2.26
C THR A 106 -14.29 18.07 -2.44
N PRO A 107 -13.61 18.27 -3.58
CA PRO A 107 -12.92 19.53 -3.87
C PRO A 107 -13.83 20.76 -3.79
N SER A 108 -15.09 20.63 -4.18
CA SER A 108 -16.07 21.72 -4.13
C SER A 108 -16.42 22.18 -2.71
N LYS A 109 -16.31 21.28 -1.70
CA LYS A 109 -16.53 21.58 -0.28
C LYS A 109 -15.25 21.99 0.46
N ALA A 110 -14.11 21.97 -0.20
CA ALA A 110 -12.84 22.33 0.42
C ALA A 110 -12.84 23.78 0.89
N ARG A 111 -12.47 24.01 2.16
CA ARG A 111 -12.47 25.35 2.77
C ARG A 111 -11.27 26.20 2.34
N PHE A 112 -10.21 25.55 1.84
CA PHE A 112 -8.96 26.19 1.43
C PHE A 112 -8.93 26.60 -0.06
N PHE A 113 -9.97 26.27 -0.85
CA PHE A 113 -10.12 26.72 -2.24
C PHE A 113 -10.92 28.01 -2.33
N ASP A 114 -10.44 28.93 -3.17
CA ASP A 114 -11.18 30.14 -3.50
C ASP A 114 -12.34 29.83 -4.46
N SER A 115 -13.28 30.80 -4.60
CA SER A 115 -14.49 30.63 -5.43
C SER A 115 -14.18 30.39 -6.89
N SER A 116 -13.10 30.98 -7.43
CA SER A 116 -12.61 30.78 -8.79
C SER A 116 -12.03 29.37 -8.99
N GLU A 117 -11.27 28.86 -8.03
CA GLU A 117 -10.69 27.52 -8.07
C GLU A 117 -11.78 26.44 -7.98
N LYS A 118 -12.79 26.63 -7.13
CA LYS A 118 -13.96 25.74 -7.04
C LYS A 118 -14.72 25.63 -8.34
N LYS A 119 -14.86 26.76 -9.07
CA LYS A 119 -15.53 26.79 -10.37
C LYS A 119 -14.72 26.04 -11.43
N TYR A 120 -13.40 26.26 -11.47
CA TYR A 120 -12.47 25.55 -12.36
C TYR A 120 -12.53 24.04 -12.13
N TYR A 121 -12.43 23.59 -10.88
CA TYR A 121 -12.55 22.17 -10.53
C TYR A 121 -13.90 21.57 -10.92
N LYS A 122 -14.98 22.32 -10.75
CA LYS A 122 -16.32 21.88 -11.13
C LYS A 122 -16.47 21.73 -12.64
N GLU A 123 -15.88 22.62 -13.44
CA GLU A 123 -15.93 22.57 -14.90
C GLU A 123 -15.04 21.47 -15.47
N GLU A 124 -13.81 21.31 -14.97
CA GLU A 124 -12.85 20.33 -15.48
C GLU A 124 -13.15 18.89 -15.02
N MET A 125 -13.67 18.73 -13.80
CA MET A 125 -14.06 17.43 -13.25
C MET A 125 -15.52 17.05 -13.57
N SER A 126 -16.40 17.96 -13.92
CA SER A 126 -17.78 17.65 -14.33
C SER A 126 -17.82 16.82 -15.62
N THR A 127 -16.78 16.88 -16.44
CA THR A 127 -16.57 15.97 -17.58
C THR A 127 -16.37 14.51 -17.14
N SER A 128 -16.04 14.27 -15.88
CA SER A 128 -15.90 12.93 -15.30
C SER A 128 -17.08 12.51 -14.39
N GLU A 129 -18.05 13.39 -14.14
CA GLU A 129 -19.32 13.07 -13.46
C GLU A 129 -20.35 12.37 -14.38
N VAL A 130 -19.88 11.58 -15.33
CA VAL A 130 -20.78 10.77 -16.14
C VAL A 130 -21.33 9.63 -15.29
N GLU A 131 -22.64 9.76 -15.02
CA GLU A 131 -23.57 8.75 -14.53
C GLU A 131 -23.15 7.88 -13.34
N LYS A 132 -23.65 8.23 -12.16
CA LYS A 132 -23.63 7.42 -10.92
C LYS A 132 -24.56 6.19 -10.97
N LYS A 133 -25.09 5.81 -12.12
CA LYS A 133 -25.96 4.63 -12.23
C LYS A 133 -25.11 3.36 -12.33
N TRP A 134 -25.35 2.43 -11.40
CA TRP A 134 -24.76 1.11 -11.43
C TRP A 134 -25.28 0.32 -12.62
N ASP A 135 -24.37 -0.20 -13.44
CA ASP A 135 -24.68 -0.99 -14.62
C ASP A 135 -24.22 -2.44 -14.44
N TRP A 136 -25.19 -3.33 -14.28
CA TRP A 136 -24.92 -4.76 -14.09
C TRP A 136 -24.32 -5.44 -15.32
N GLU A 137 -24.58 -4.94 -16.53
CA GLU A 137 -23.98 -5.49 -17.75
C GLU A 137 -22.49 -5.19 -17.80
N GLN A 138 -22.09 -3.97 -17.44
CA GLN A 138 -20.69 -3.62 -17.29
C GLN A 138 -19.99 -4.46 -16.20
N ALA A 139 -20.64 -4.72 -15.08
CA ALA A 139 -20.10 -5.55 -14.03
C ALA A 139 -19.88 -7.00 -14.48
N LYS A 140 -20.85 -7.59 -15.18
CA LYS A 140 -20.74 -8.94 -15.74
C LYS A 140 -19.66 -9.03 -16.83
N SER A 141 -19.50 -8.00 -17.67
CA SER A 141 -18.47 -7.98 -18.72
C SER A 141 -17.03 -8.05 -18.15
N CYS A 142 -16.81 -7.63 -16.91
CA CYS A 142 -15.51 -7.75 -16.26
C CYS A 142 -15.07 -9.20 -16.04
N VAL A 143 -16.01 -10.11 -15.85
CA VAL A 143 -15.70 -11.54 -15.60
C VAL A 143 -15.17 -12.22 -16.86
N THR A 144 -15.60 -11.79 -18.04
CA THR A 144 -15.21 -12.35 -19.34
C THR A 144 -14.02 -11.62 -19.98
N ASP A 145 -13.60 -10.49 -19.42
CA ASP A 145 -12.53 -9.69 -19.99
C ASP A 145 -11.15 -10.22 -19.60
N VAL A 146 -10.39 -10.68 -20.59
CA VAL A 146 -9.02 -11.20 -20.43
C VAL A 146 -8.10 -10.15 -19.78
N ASN A 147 -8.27 -8.85 -20.07
CA ASN A 147 -7.43 -7.81 -19.49
C ASN A 147 -7.61 -7.70 -17.97
N VAL A 148 -8.83 -7.94 -17.47
CA VAL A 148 -9.09 -7.98 -16.02
C VAL A 148 -8.31 -9.12 -15.39
N TRP A 149 -8.39 -10.33 -15.95
CA TRP A 149 -7.68 -11.49 -15.44
C TRP A 149 -6.15 -11.32 -15.49
N LEU A 150 -5.62 -10.75 -16.57
CA LEU A 150 -4.18 -10.46 -16.67
C LEU A 150 -3.71 -9.50 -15.56
N ILE A 151 -4.46 -8.47 -15.25
CA ILE A 151 -4.13 -7.55 -14.16
C ILE A 151 -4.22 -8.25 -12.79
N LEU A 152 -5.24 -9.07 -12.55
CA LEU A 152 -5.39 -9.82 -11.30
C LEU A 152 -4.23 -10.81 -11.09
N VAL A 153 -3.84 -11.53 -12.13
CA VAL A 153 -2.68 -12.44 -12.09
C VAL A 153 -1.37 -11.68 -11.87
N ALA A 154 -1.19 -10.52 -12.54
CA ALA A 154 -0.01 -9.69 -12.36
C ALA A 154 0.10 -9.17 -10.91
N ILE A 155 -1.01 -8.76 -10.31
CA ILE A 155 -1.05 -8.34 -8.90
C ILE A 155 -0.77 -9.51 -7.97
N ALA A 156 -1.43 -10.65 -8.15
CA ALA A 156 -1.20 -11.84 -7.33
C ALA A 156 0.28 -12.26 -7.37
N SER A 157 0.87 -12.34 -8.56
CA SER A 157 2.27 -12.73 -8.72
C SER A 157 3.27 -11.72 -8.17
N SER A 158 2.91 -10.45 -8.06
CA SER A 158 3.78 -9.44 -7.43
C SER A 158 3.65 -9.44 -5.91
N ILE A 159 2.47 -9.68 -5.36
CA ILE A 159 2.23 -9.59 -3.92
C ILE A 159 2.72 -10.83 -3.17
N LEU A 160 2.54 -12.04 -3.73
CA LEU A 160 2.95 -13.29 -3.08
C LEU A 160 4.41 -13.29 -2.59
N PRO A 161 5.42 -12.94 -3.41
CA PRO A 161 6.80 -12.88 -2.93
C PRO A 161 7.03 -11.76 -1.91
N ASN A 162 6.38 -10.59 -2.10
CA ASN A 162 6.48 -9.46 -1.18
C ASN A 162 5.92 -9.80 0.20
N SER A 163 4.77 -10.46 0.26
CA SER A 163 4.16 -10.95 1.50
C SER A 163 5.09 -11.91 2.25
N GLY A 164 5.80 -12.78 1.51
CA GLY A 164 6.84 -13.64 2.10
C GLY A 164 7.97 -12.85 2.77
N VAL A 165 8.44 -11.79 2.13
CA VAL A 165 9.49 -10.93 2.71
C VAL A 165 8.98 -10.17 3.94
N ILE A 166 7.78 -9.61 3.88
CA ILE A 166 7.19 -8.88 5.02
C ILE A 166 6.93 -9.82 6.21
N SER A 167 6.32 -10.99 5.97
CA SER A 167 5.92 -11.90 7.05
C SER A 167 7.11 -12.63 7.69
N TYR A 168 8.10 -12.99 6.89
CA TYR A 168 9.24 -13.79 7.34
C TYR A 168 10.57 -13.03 7.37
N GLY A 169 10.56 -11.71 7.12
CA GLY A 169 11.77 -10.90 7.00
C GLY A 169 12.72 -11.02 8.18
N TYR A 170 12.22 -10.99 9.42
CA TYR A 170 13.05 -11.18 10.61
C TYR A 170 13.67 -12.58 10.68
N ILE A 171 12.92 -13.63 10.31
CA ILE A 171 13.40 -15.01 10.27
C ILE A 171 14.47 -15.18 9.17
N ILE A 172 14.27 -14.53 8.02
CA ILE A 172 15.24 -14.54 6.92
C ILE A 172 16.54 -13.87 7.34
N LEU A 173 16.47 -12.70 7.98
CA LEU A 173 17.65 -11.98 8.46
C LEU A 173 18.38 -12.74 9.58
N ASP A 174 17.64 -13.38 10.48
CA ASP A 174 18.21 -14.27 11.51
C ASP A 174 18.94 -15.46 10.87
N SER A 175 18.38 -16.07 9.83
CA SER A 175 19.03 -17.14 9.06
C SER A 175 20.33 -16.71 8.37
N PHE A 176 20.49 -15.40 8.08
CA PHE A 176 21.73 -14.82 7.56
C PHE A 176 22.76 -14.57 8.68
N GLY A 177 22.35 -14.74 9.95
CA GLY A 177 23.18 -14.55 11.14
C GLY A 177 23.26 -13.10 11.61
N PHE A 178 22.18 -12.33 11.43
CA PHE A 178 22.00 -11.00 12.03
C PHE A 178 21.27 -11.11 13.36
N THR A 179 21.64 -10.28 14.34
CA THR A 179 20.92 -10.19 15.62
C THR A 179 19.59 -9.45 15.45
N SER A 180 18.66 -9.63 16.41
CA SER A 180 17.35 -8.96 16.39
C SER A 180 17.45 -7.43 16.26
N ILE A 181 18.42 -6.81 16.94
CA ILE A 181 18.66 -5.36 16.85
C ILE A 181 19.17 -4.97 15.47
N GLN A 182 20.10 -5.74 14.90
CA GLN A 182 20.60 -5.52 13.54
C GLN A 182 19.48 -5.68 12.52
N SER A 183 18.63 -6.68 12.67
CA SER A 183 17.47 -6.90 11.79
C SER A 183 16.50 -5.71 11.83
N THR A 184 16.27 -5.10 12.99
CA THR A 184 15.43 -3.88 13.10
C THR A 184 16.05 -2.69 12.37
N LEU A 185 17.38 -2.49 12.50
CA LEU A 185 18.08 -1.43 11.78
C LEU A 185 18.09 -1.67 10.25
N ILE A 186 18.26 -2.93 9.82
CA ILE A 186 18.20 -3.31 8.42
C ILE A 186 16.80 -3.03 7.85
N ASN A 187 15.73 -3.39 8.56
CA ASN A 187 14.36 -3.10 8.12
C ASN A 187 14.07 -1.59 8.05
N LEU A 188 14.62 -0.80 8.96
CA LEU A 188 14.54 0.66 8.88
C LEU A 188 15.21 1.19 7.61
N ALA A 189 16.43 0.74 7.32
CA ALA A 189 17.15 1.11 6.09
C ALA A 189 16.42 0.63 4.83
N LEU A 190 15.83 -0.58 4.89
CA LEU A 190 15.02 -1.16 3.84
C LEU A 190 13.81 -0.30 3.52
N SER A 191 13.03 0.13 4.52
CA SER A 191 11.87 0.99 4.32
C SER A 191 12.23 2.32 3.64
N VAL A 192 13.36 2.94 4.02
CA VAL A 192 13.86 4.14 3.35
C VAL A 192 14.20 3.86 1.89
N PHE A 193 14.90 2.76 1.63
CA PHE A 193 15.27 2.33 0.27
C PHE A 193 14.04 2.07 -0.60
N THR A 194 13.05 1.34 -0.09
CA THR A 194 11.82 0.99 -0.80
C THR A 194 10.98 2.25 -1.08
N TRP A 195 10.92 3.19 -0.15
CA TRP A 195 10.30 4.49 -0.37
C TRP A 195 10.91 5.24 -1.57
N PHE A 196 12.24 5.28 -1.67
CA PHE A 196 12.91 5.86 -2.83
C PHE A 196 12.58 5.12 -4.12
N CYS A 197 12.59 3.77 -4.10
CA CYS A 197 12.29 2.95 -5.27
C CYS A 197 10.85 3.15 -5.76
N ILE A 198 9.86 3.17 -4.88
CA ILE A 198 8.46 3.40 -5.23
C ILE A 198 8.28 4.79 -5.84
N THR A 199 8.83 5.82 -5.19
CA THR A 199 8.73 7.20 -5.66
C THR A 199 9.41 7.38 -7.01
N PHE A 200 10.59 6.81 -7.19
CA PHE A 200 11.34 6.85 -8.44
C PHE A 200 10.65 6.09 -9.58
N ALA A 201 10.12 4.90 -9.30
CA ALA A 201 9.32 4.14 -10.26
C ALA A 201 8.06 4.90 -10.69
N GLY A 202 7.37 5.55 -9.76
CA GLY A 202 6.24 6.41 -10.04
C GLY A 202 6.61 7.63 -10.88
N TYR A 203 7.74 8.26 -10.60
CA TYR A 203 8.27 9.37 -11.39
C TYR A 203 8.58 8.95 -12.83
N LEU A 204 9.30 7.85 -13.03
CA LEU A 204 9.61 7.31 -14.36
C LEU A 204 8.34 6.99 -15.14
N ALA A 205 7.37 6.34 -14.50
CA ALA A 205 6.11 5.96 -15.13
C ALA A 205 5.20 7.15 -15.48
N SER A 206 5.37 8.29 -14.83
CA SER A 206 4.63 9.52 -15.11
C SER A 206 5.33 10.42 -16.14
N HIS A 207 6.66 10.42 -16.14
CA HIS A 207 7.44 11.28 -17.02
C HIS A 207 7.47 10.78 -18.47
N PHE A 208 7.59 9.45 -18.66
CA PHE A 208 7.63 8.86 -19.99
C PHE A 208 6.24 8.31 -20.39
N LYS A 209 5.76 8.68 -21.58
CA LYS A 209 4.49 8.17 -22.11
C LYS A 209 4.60 6.66 -22.35
N ASN A 210 3.57 5.90 -21.93
CA ASN A 210 3.45 4.44 -22.11
C ASN A 210 4.60 3.60 -21.51
N SER A 211 5.30 4.11 -20.50
CA SER A 211 6.46 3.44 -19.88
C SER A 211 6.11 2.50 -18.72
N ARG A 212 4.87 2.49 -18.24
CA ARG A 212 4.46 1.74 -17.03
C ARG A 212 4.84 0.26 -17.08
N CYS A 213 4.57 -0.42 -18.22
CA CYS A 213 4.93 -1.83 -18.39
C CYS A 213 6.45 -2.06 -18.34
N TYR A 214 7.24 -1.16 -18.93
CA TYR A 214 8.71 -1.24 -18.90
C TYR A 214 9.26 -1.05 -17.50
N VAL A 215 8.71 -0.11 -16.74
CA VAL A 215 9.11 0.10 -15.34
C VAL A 215 8.77 -1.13 -14.50
N ILE A 216 7.57 -1.71 -14.65
CA ILE A 216 7.20 -2.96 -13.98
C ILE A 216 8.18 -4.09 -14.35
N LEU A 217 8.52 -4.25 -15.63
CA LEU A 217 9.46 -5.28 -16.06
C LEU A 217 10.83 -5.11 -15.40
N ILE A 218 11.35 -3.89 -15.34
CA ILE A 218 12.63 -3.58 -14.68
C ILE A 218 12.58 -3.98 -13.20
N VAL A 219 11.51 -3.60 -12.48
CA VAL A 219 11.33 -3.95 -11.06
C VAL A 219 11.29 -5.47 -10.87
N VAL A 220 10.56 -6.19 -11.73
CA VAL A 220 10.50 -7.66 -11.67
C VAL A 220 11.88 -8.29 -11.90
N VAL A 221 12.66 -7.79 -12.86
CA VAL A 221 14.03 -8.29 -13.12
C VAL A 221 14.93 -8.06 -11.90
N PHE A 222 14.87 -6.87 -11.26
CA PHE A 222 15.64 -6.62 -10.03
C PHE A 222 15.24 -7.57 -8.90
N SER A 223 13.95 -7.81 -8.73
CA SER A 223 13.47 -8.76 -7.71
C SER A 223 13.90 -10.20 -7.99
N LEU A 224 13.87 -10.63 -9.24
CA LEU A 224 14.38 -11.97 -9.63
C LEU A 224 15.88 -12.11 -9.35
N VAL A 225 16.68 -11.10 -9.71
CA VAL A 225 18.12 -11.07 -9.41
C VAL A 225 18.33 -11.13 -7.89
N GLY A 226 17.53 -10.37 -7.13
CA GLY A 226 17.56 -10.41 -5.66
C GLY A 226 17.30 -11.81 -5.11
N GLY A 227 16.27 -12.50 -5.58
CA GLY A 227 15.97 -13.89 -5.21
C GLY A 227 17.10 -14.85 -5.53
N CYS A 228 17.72 -14.72 -6.71
CA CYS A 228 18.89 -15.53 -7.10
C CYS A 228 20.11 -15.28 -6.18
N LEU A 229 20.32 -14.02 -5.78
CA LEU A 229 21.41 -13.65 -4.86
C LEU A 229 21.19 -14.23 -3.45
N ILE A 230 19.96 -14.24 -2.96
CA ILE A 230 19.61 -14.88 -1.68
C ILE A 230 19.87 -16.38 -1.75
N TYR A 231 19.46 -17.03 -2.84
CA TYR A 231 19.57 -18.48 -3.00
C TYR A 231 21.02 -18.96 -3.15
N LYS A 232 21.81 -18.30 -4.01
CA LYS A 232 23.20 -18.70 -4.33
C LYS A 232 24.25 -17.99 -3.51
N GLY A 233 23.93 -16.85 -2.89
CA GLY A 233 24.90 -16.05 -2.16
C GLY A 233 25.42 -16.76 -0.91
N GLN A 234 26.74 -16.84 -0.76
CA GLN A 234 27.37 -17.43 0.44
C GLN A 234 27.75 -16.34 1.46
N ALA A 235 28.16 -15.17 0.99
CA ALA A 235 28.51 -14.05 1.86
C ALA A 235 27.27 -13.32 2.39
N LYS A 236 27.30 -12.95 3.70
CA LYS A 236 26.20 -12.22 4.36
C LYS A 236 25.81 -10.95 3.59
N GLY A 237 26.78 -10.19 3.06
CA GLY A 237 26.54 -8.97 2.30
C GLY A 237 25.80 -9.21 0.98
N VAL A 238 26.09 -10.32 0.28
CA VAL A 238 25.42 -10.70 -0.98
C VAL A 238 23.96 -11.06 -0.72
N LYS A 239 23.68 -11.81 0.34
CA LYS A 239 22.30 -12.15 0.77
C LYS A 239 21.52 -10.91 1.16
N LEU A 240 22.17 -9.98 1.87
CA LEU A 240 21.56 -8.70 2.27
C LEU A 240 21.23 -7.84 1.05
N LEU A 241 22.13 -7.73 0.07
CA LEU A 241 21.87 -7.04 -1.17
C LEU A 241 20.70 -7.67 -1.94
N GLY A 242 20.66 -9.01 -1.98
CA GLY A 242 19.52 -9.74 -2.54
C GLY A 242 18.20 -9.40 -1.84
N TYR A 243 18.21 -9.29 -0.51
CA TYR A 243 17.04 -8.94 0.31
C TYR A 243 16.50 -7.54 -0.04
N PHE A 244 17.38 -6.55 -0.19
CA PHE A 244 17.01 -5.20 -0.64
C PHE A 244 16.42 -5.20 -2.06
N LEU A 245 17.00 -5.98 -2.98
CA LEU A 245 16.51 -6.04 -4.35
C LEU A 245 15.13 -6.73 -4.46
N VAL A 246 14.83 -7.72 -3.63
CA VAL A 246 13.50 -8.35 -3.60
C VAL A 246 12.46 -7.36 -3.10
N ASP A 247 12.79 -6.52 -2.13
CA ASP A 247 11.87 -5.56 -1.51
C ASP A 247 11.57 -4.32 -2.39
N VAL A 248 12.05 -4.26 -3.62
CA VAL A 248 11.60 -3.25 -4.62
C VAL A 248 10.21 -3.56 -5.18
N GLN A 249 9.70 -4.78 -5.03
CA GLN A 249 8.42 -5.25 -5.57
C GLN A 249 7.19 -4.39 -5.21
N PRO A 250 7.05 -3.79 -4.01
CA PRO A 250 5.91 -2.93 -3.69
C PRO A 250 5.67 -1.80 -4.69
N ALA A 251 6.69 -1.38 -5.46
CA ALA A 251 6.54 -0.38 -6.52
C ALA A 251 5.62 -0.82 -7.68
N ILE A 252 5.38 -2.13 -7.85
CA ILE A 252 4.52 -2.66 -8.92
C ILE A 252 3.05 -2.38 -8.67
N THR A 253 2.59 -2.52 -7.42
CA THR A 253 1.16 -2.41 -7.05
C THR A 253 0.54 -1.07 -7.45
N PRO A 254 1.10 0.11 -7.10
CA PRO A 254 0.50 1.39 -7.48
C PRO A 254 0.57 1.64 -8.99
N LEU A 255 1.57 1.09 -9.70
CA LEU A 255 1.64 1.17 -11.15
C LEU A 255 0.52 0.37 -11.82
N LEU A 256 0.24 -0.85 -11.34
CA LEU A 256 -0.89 -1.67 -11.81
C LEU A 256 -2.23 -1.01 -11.50
N LEU A 257 -2.43 -0.45 -10.31
CA LEU A 257 -3.63 0.33 -9.97
C LEU A 257 -3.80 1.55 -10.89
N GLY A 258 -2.71 2.25 -11.21
CA GLY A 258 -2.73 3.33 -12.19
C GLY A 258 -3.12 2.84 -13.60
N MET A 259 -2.78 1.60 -13.98
CA MET A 259 -3.20 0.99 -15.23
C MET A 259 -4.68 0.62 -15.23
N THR A 260 -5.25 0.16 -14.11
CA THR A 260 -6.69 -0.11 -14.03
C THR A 260 -7.50 1.16 -14.27
N ALA A 261 -7.07 2.29 -13.70
CA ALA A 261 -7.73 3.57 -13.88
C ALA A 261 -7.71 4.07 -15.33
N SER A 262 -6.66 3.75 -16.11
CA SER A 262 -6.50 4.22 -17.50
C SER A 262 -7.08 3.27 -18.55
N ASN A 263 -7.09 1.96 -18.30
CA ASN A 263 -7.48 0.95 -19.30
C ASN A 263 -8.98 0.64 -19.30
N PHE A 264 -9.67 0.84 -18.18
CA PHE A 264 -11.09 0.54 -18.09
C PHE A 264 -11.94 1.81 -18.16
N LYS A 265 -12.87 1.82 -19.13
CA LYS A 265 -13.87 2.89 -19.29
C LYS A 265 -15.17 2.50 -18.58
N GLY A 266 -15.85 3.48 -18.00
CA GLY A 266 -17.09 3.27 -17.23
C GLY A 266 -16.88 3.17 -15.74
N ASN A 267 -17.72 3.85 -14.97
CA ASN A 267 -17.56 3.94 -13.51
C ASN A 267 -17.78 2.60 -12.82
N THR A 268 -18.82 1.84 -13.23
CA THR A 268 -19.13 0.52 -12.68
C THR A 268 -18.00 -0.47 -12.95
N ARG A 269 -17.51 -0.53 -14.20
CA ARG A 269 -16.43 -1.44 -14.58
C ARG A 269 -15.16 -1.14 -13.82
N ARG A 270 -14.76 0.13 -13.70
CA ARG A 270 -13.57 0.55 -12.94
C ARG A 270 -13.70 0.19 -11.46
N SER A 271 -14.87 0.40 -10.85
CA SER A 271 -15.12 0.06 -9.46
C SER A 271 -15.03 -1.45 -9.20
N VAL A 272 -15.63 -2.26 -10.08
CA VAL A 272 -15.57 -3.72 -9.98
C VAL A 272 -14.13 -4.24 -10.10
N VAL A 273 -13.38 -3.75 -11.10
CA VAL A 273 -11.98 -4.16 -11.28
C VAL A 273 -11.12 -3.74 -10.10
N ASN A 274 -11.25 -2.51 -9.60
CA ASN A 274 -10.52 -2.07 -8.41
C ASN A 274 -10.86 -2.93 -7.18
N SER A 275 -12.14 -3.24 -6.95
CA SER A 275 -12.54 -4.11 -5.85
C SER A 275 -11.94 -5.52 -5.99
N ALA A 276 -11.96 -6.10 -7.20
CA ALA A 276 -11.34 -7.39 -7.46
C ALA A 276 -9.82 -7.37 -7.21
N VAL A 277 -9.14 -6.29 -7.62
CA VAL A 277 -7.70 -6.07 -7.35
C VAL A 277 -7.42 -6.05 -5.85
N PHE A 278 -8.23 -5.33 -5.05
CA PHE A 278 -8.04 -5.29 -3.60
C PHE A 278 -8.36 -6.63 -2.93
N ILE A 279 -9.35 -7.40 -3.42
CA ILE A 279 -9.63 -8.75 -2.95
C ILE A 279 -8.41 -9.66 -3.17
N VAL A 280 -7.84 -9.65 -4.38
CA VAL A 280 -6.64 -10.43 -4.70
C VAL A 280 -5.44 -9.95 -3.88
N TYR A 281 -5.29 -8.64 -3.72
CA TYR A 281 -4.26 -8.04 -2.85
C TYR A 281 -4.34 -8.61 -1.44
N CYS A 282 -5.51 -8.59 -0.82
CA CYS A 282 -5.71 -9.10 0.53
C CYS A 282 -5.55 -10.63 0.63
N ALA A 283 -5.99 -11.37 -0.39
CA ALA A 283 -5.88 -12.83 -0.41
C ALA A 283 -4.43 -13.33 -0.57
N CYS A 284 -3.59 -12.54 -1.24
CA CYS A 284 -2.18 -12.87 -1.49
C CYS A 284 -1.20 -12.28 -0.44
N ASN A 285 -1.67 -11.34 0.40
CA ASN A 285 -0.87 -10.70 1.45
C ASN A 285 -1.05 -11.42 2.79
#